data_45bafb13982ddbcadf75fe5eb2f1c864
#
_entry.id   45bafb13982ddbcadf75fe5eb2f1c864
#
_cell.length_a   1.000
_cell.length_b   1.000
_cell.length_c   1.000
_cell.angle_alpha   90.00
_cell.angle_beta   90.00
_cell.angle_gamma   90.00
#
_symmetry.space_group_name_H-M   'P 1'
#
loop_
_entity.id
_entity.type
_entity.pdbx_description
1 polymer ?
#
loop_
_entity_poly.entity_id
_entity_poly.type
_entity_poly.pdbx_seq_one_letter_code
_entity_poly.pdbx_strand_id
1 'polypeptide(L)'
;MVHLSPKKLILFGAACSPVTDQIAKAASHWNLVQLTYADTHPMFTDKSFPNFYRVVPSENEFNPPRLSLLRYFNWTRVGTLYQNSAKYALVSAHRQKSAYFHSSTLHSQKLKVK
;
A
#
# COMPACT_ATOMS: atom_id res chain seq x y z
N MET A 1 7.80 -14.97 24.73
CA MET A 1 8.62 -13.76 24.54
C MET A 1 7.89 -12.47 24.85
N VAL A 2 6.63 -12.31 24.45
CA VAL A 2 5.81 -11.10 24.70
C VAL A 2 5.47 -10.87 26.17
N HIS A 3 5.30 -11.95 26.95
CA HIS A 3 4.95 -11.89 28.35
C HIS A 3 6.11 -11.82 29.34
N LEU A 4 7.36 -11.81 28.84
CA LEU A 4 8.55 -11.69 29.69
C LEU A 4 8.84 -10.23 30.03
N SER A 5 9.27 -9.98 31.25
CA SER A 5 9.74 -8.66 31.70
C SER A 5 11.00 -8.21 30.89
N PRO A 6 11.13 -6.94 30.53
CA PRO A 6 10.18 -5.84 30.70
C PRO A 6 8.97 -5.93 29.76
N LYS A 7 7.82 -5.39 30.19
CA LYS A 7 6.57 -5.38 29.41
C LYS A 7 6.77 -4.62 28.09
N LYS A 8 6.46 -5.27 26.97
CA LYS A 8 6.52 -4.65 25.63
C LYS A 8 5.22 -3.87 25.38
N LEU A 9 5.35 -2.68 24.83
CA LEU A 9 4.22 -1.80 24.54
C LEU A 9 4.06 -1.56 23.05
N ILE A 10 5.16 -1.59 22.30
CA ILE A 10 5.18 -1.27 20.88
C ILE A 10 6.16 -2.19 20.14
N LEU A 11 5.82 -2.53 18.90
CA LEU A 11 6.66 -3.21 17.94
C LEU A 11 7.05 -2.23 16.83
N PHE A 12 8.33 -2.06 16.57
CA PHE A 12 8.82 -1.18 15.52
C PHE A 12 9.31 -1.99 14.31
N GLY A 13 8.71 -1.74 13.14
CA GLY A 13 8.93 -2.49 11.88
C GLY A 13 7.63 -3.18 11.45
N ALA A 14 7.53 -3.98 10.34
CA ALA A 14 8.58 -4.26 9.41
C ALA A 14 8.46 -3.37 8.15
N ALA A 15 9.32 -3.63 7.12
CA ALA A 15 9.28 -2.90 5.85
C ALA A 15 8.60 -3.70 4.74
N CYS A 16 8.60 -5.03 4.83
CA CYS A 16 8.04 -5.92 3.82
C CYS A 16 6.59 -6.31 4.17
N SER A 17 5.64 -6.07 3.28
CA SER A 17 4.21 -6.30 3.53
C SER A 17 3.84 -7.71 4.00
N PRO A 18 4.44 -8.81 3.47
CA PRO A 18 4.15 -10.15 4.00
C PRO A 18 4.56 -10.35 5.46
N VAL A 19 5.66 -9.72 5.88
CA VAL A 19 6.14 -9.77 7.28
C VAL A 19 5.26 -8.86 8.15
N THR A 20 4.98 -7.65 7.68
CA THR A 20 4.11 -6.68 8.34
C THR A 20 2.73 -7.27 8.63
N ASP A 21 2.14 -7.99 7.70
CA ASP A 21 0.82 -8.61 7.83
C ASP A 21 0.79 -9.63 8.98
N GLN A 22 1.78 -10.51 9.05
CA GLN A 22 1.86 -11.51 10.11
C GLN A 22 2.06 -10.87 11.50
N ILE A 23 2.91 -9.86 11.56
CA ILE A 23 3.18 -9.14 12.81
C ILE A 23 1.92 -8.35 13.24
N ALA A 24 1.23 -7.69 12.31
CA ALA A 24 0.04 -6.90 12.61
C ALA A 24 -1.10 -7.75 13.18
N LYS A 25 -1.31 -8.96 12.62
CA LYS A 25 -2.28 -9.93 13.13
C LYS A 25 -1.90 -10.41 14.55
N ALA A 26 -0.64 -10.74 14.77
CA ALA A 26 -0.16 -11.15 16.08
C ALA A 26 -0.22 -10.02 17.11
N ALA A 27 0.18 -8.80 16.74
CA ALA A 27 0.15 -7.62 17.60
C ALA A 27 -1.28 -7.29 18.06
N SER A 28 -2.26 -7.42 17.19
CA SER A 28 -3.68 -7.25 17.54
C SER A 28 -4.12 -8.22 18.62
N HIS A 29 -3.72 -9.50 18.53
CA HIS A 29 -4.05 -10.52 19.54
C HIS A 29 -3.49 -10.20 20.93
N TRP A 30 -2.31 -9.59 21.01
CA TRP A 30 -1.67 -9.23 22.29
C TRP A 30 -1.89 -7.76 22.69
N ASN A 31 -2.78 -7.06 22.00
CA ASN A 31 -3.05 -5.64 22.22
C ASN A 31 -1.77 -4.78 22.20
N LEU A 32 -0.85 -5.11 21.30
CA LEU A 32 0.38 -4.35 21.05
C LEU A 32 0.20 -3.41 19.87
N VAL A 33 0.80 -2.25 19.95
CA VAL A 33 0.88 -1.30 18.84
C VAL A 33 2.04 -1.69 17.94
N GLN A 34 1.79 -1.74 16.63
CA GLN A 34 2.84 -1.87 15.61
C GLN A 34 3.01 -0.54 14.87
N LEU A 35 4.23 -0.05 14.82
CA LEU A 35 4.60 1.14 14.04
C LEU A 35 5.61 0.76 12.95
N THR A 36 5.23 0.93 11.68
CA THR A 36 6.12 0.72 10.55
C THR A 36 6.66 2.03 9.99
N TYR A 37 7.90 1.98 9.50
CA TYR A 37 8.58 3.13 8.89
C TYR A 37 8.60 3.10 7.35
N ALA A 38 8.24 1.98 6.72
CA ALA A 38 8.43 1.82 5.28
C ALA A 38 7.30 1.10 4.53
N ASP A 39 6.36 0.44 5.21
CA ASP A 39 5.31 -0.32 4.53
C ASP A 39 4.18 0.60 4.04
N THR A 40 4.16 0.85 2.74
CA THR A 40 3.18 1.69 2.06
C THR A 40 1.97 0.93 1.53
N HIS A 41 1.90 -0.40 1.73
CA HIS A 41 0.87 -1.23 1.12
C HIS A 41 -0.55 -0.78 1.52
N PRO A 42 -1.49 -0.63 0.56
CA PRO A 42 -2.83 -0.10 0.82
C PRO A 42 -3.70 -0.96 1.73
N MET A 43 -3.44 -2.28 1.84
CA MET A 43 -4.22 -3.19 2.68
C MET A 43 -4.26 -2.78 4.16
N PHE A 44 -3.20 -2.13 4.65
CA PHE A 44 -3.11 -1.68 6.04
C PHE A 44 -3.87 -0.39 6.33
N THR A 45 -4.56 0.18 5.35
CA THR A 45 -5.45 1.34 5.54
C THR A 45 -6.82 0.92 6.06
N ASP A 46 -7.17 -0.35 5.94
CA ASP A 46 -8.44 -0.90 6.37
C ASP A 46 -8.51 -1.06 7.89
N LYS A 47 -9.74 -1.02 8.42
CA LYS A 47 -10.07 -1.22 9.85
C LYS A 47 -9.71 -2.61 10.38
N SER A 48 -9.30 -3.51 9.49
CA SER A 48 -8.85 -4.86 9.85
C SER A 48 -7.59 -4.89 10.72
N PHE A 49 -6.84 -3.78 10.76
CA PHE A 49 -5.59 -3.66 11.53
C PHE A 49 -5.64 -2.48 12.51
N PRO A 50 -6.43 -2.58 13.60
CA PRO A 50 -6.69 -1.44 14.49
C PRO A 50 -5.46 -0.95 15.26
N ASN A 51 -4.47 -1.81 15.49
CA ASN A 51 -3.26 -1.50 16.24
C ASN A 51 -2.05 -1.21 15.33
N PHE A 52 -2.28 -1.06 14.02
CA PHE A 52 -1.24 -0.80 13.04
C PHE A 52 -1.16 0.69 12.71
N TYR A 53 0.05 1.23 12.81
CA TYR A 53 0.35 2.62 12.46
C TYR A 53 1.57 2.68 11.54
N ARG A 54 1.64 3.73 10.72
CA ARG A 54 2.76 3.96 9.81
C ARG A 54 3.11 5.44 9.74
N VAL A 55 4.41 5.73 9.57
CA VAL A 55 4.91 7.10 9.37
C VAL A 55 4.96 7.52 7.90
N VAL A 56 4.79 6.55 6.98
CA VAL A 56 4.75 6.79 5.54
C VAL A 56 3.30 6.72 5.04
N PRO A 57 2.90 7.52 4.05
CA PRO A 57 1.56 7.48 3.49
C PRO A 57 1.30 6.16 2.74
N SER A 58 0.02 5.88 2.52
CA SER A 58 -0.38 4.77 1.65
C SER A 58 0.06 5.03 0.21
N GLU A 59 0.42 3.97 -0.51
CA GLU A 59 0.71 4.06 -1.96
C GLU A 59 -0.45 4.71 -2.75
N ASN A 60 -1.68 4.60 -2.29
CA ASN A 60 -2.84 5.23 -2.90
C ASN A 60 -2.80 6.77 -2.83
N GLU A 61 -2.16 7.34 -1.82
CA GLU A 61 -2.04 8.80 -1.65
C GLU A 61 -1.17 9.46 -2.73
N PHE A 62 -0.35 8.67 -3.41
CA PHE A 62 0.43 9.17 -4.55
C PHE A 62 -0.34 9.25 -5.87
N ASN A 63 -1.57 8.73 -5.93
CA ASN A 63 -2.36 8.75 -7.17
C ASN A 63 -2.91 10.13 -7.52
N PRO A 64 -3.45 10.95 -6.60
CA PRO A 64 -3.89 12.30 -6.92
C PRO A 64 -2.81 13.18 -7.54
N PRO A 65 -1.58 13.28 -7.00
CA PRO A 65 -0.49 14.03 -7.64
C PRO A 65 -0.13 13.52 -9.05
N ARG A 66 -0.11 12.18 -9.22
CA ARG A 66 0.15 11.57 -10.54
C ARG A 66 -0.91 11.97 -11.57
N LEU A 67 -2.19 11.98 -11.19
CA LEU A 67 -3.28 12.42 -12.04
C LEU A 67 -3.20 13.92 -12.36
N SER A 68 -2.83 14.75 -11.39
CA SER A 68 -2.64 16.18 -11.60
C SER A 68 -1.51 16.45 -12.60
N LEU A 69 -0.43 15.68 -12.54
CA LEU A 69 0.67 15.76 -13.49
C LEU A 69 0.22 15.41 -14.93
N LEU A 70 -0.55 14.34 -15.09
CA LEU A 70 -1.11 13.94 -16.37
C LEU A 70 -1.99 15.03 -16.98
N ARG A 71 -2.81 15.69 -16.16
CA ARG A 71 -3.66 16.82 -16.59
C ARG A 71 -2.82 18.05 -16.96
N TYR A 72 -1.84 18.37 -16.15
CA TYR A 72 -0.95 19.52 -16.38
C TYR A 72 -0.26 19.44 -17.74
N PHE A 73 0.25 18.25 -18.10
CA PHE A 73 0.89 18.02 -19.39
C PHE A 73 -0.07 17.63 -20.51
N ASN A 74 -1.38 17.59 -20.23
CA ASN A 74 -2.41 17.19 -21.19
C ASN A 74 -2.14 15.81 -21.83
N TRP A 75 -1.60 14.87 -21.04
CA TRP A 75 -1.33 13.52 -21.51
C TRP A 75 -2.59 12.68 -21.48
N THR A 76 -3.11 12.37 -22.67
CA THR A 76 -4.35 11.60 -22.84
C THR A 76 -4.11 10.09 -22.93
N ARG A 77 -2.89 9.66 -23.24
CA ARG A 77 -2.52 8.24 -23.35
C ARG A 77 -1.36 7.94 -22.43
N VAL A 78 -1.54 6.99 -21.53
CA VAL A 78 -0.52 6.60 -20.54
C VAL A 78 -0.44 5.07 -20.48
N GLY A 79 0.76 4.54 -20.69
CA GLY A 79 1.08 3.14 -20.45
C GLY A 79 1.47 2.93 -18.99
N THR A 80 1.00 1.86 -18.37
CA THR A 80 1.42 1.45 -17.03
C THR A 80 2.16 0.13 -17.09
N LEU A 81 3.37 0.10 -16.54
CA LEU A 81 4.17 -1.10 -16.36
C LEU A 81 4.19 -1.45 -14.87
N TYR A 82 3.89 -2.69 -14.54
CA TYR A 82 3.94 -3.16 -13.16
C TYR A 82 4.30 -4.63 -13.06
N GLN A 83 4.95 -5.01 -11.98
CA GLN A 83 5.24 -6.40 -11.66
C GLN A 83 3.97 -7.11 -11.22
N ASN A 84 3.70 -8.30 -11.78
CA ASN A 84 2.54 -9.10 -11.40
C ASN A 84 2.79 -9.80 -10.05
N SER A 85 2.60 -9.05 -8.98
CA SER A 85 2.65 -9.56 -7.60
C SER A 85 1.53 -8.94 -6.77
N ALA A 86 1.15 -9.61 -5.67
CA ALA A 86 0.09 -9.13 -4.78
C ALA A 86 0.35 -7.69 -4.27
N LYS A 87 1.63 -7.34 -4.07
CA LYS A 87 2.04 -6.01 -3.62
C LYS A 87 1.63 -4.90 -4.60
N TYR A 88 1.73 -5.13 -5.90
CA TYR A 88 1.50 -4.08 -6.91
C TYR A 88 0.13 -4.18 -7.58
N ALA A 89 -0.56 -5.31 -7.47
CA ALA A 89 -1.86 -5.52 -8.10
C ALA A 89 -2.93 -4.54 -7.59
N LEU A 90 -3.01 -4.30 -6.28
CA LEU A 90 -3.97 -3.37 -5.68
C LEU A 90 -3.69 -1.91 -6.07
N VAL A 91 -2.43 -1.51 -6.10
CA VAL A 91 -2.01 -0.16 -6.51
C VAL A 91 -2.36 0.08 -7.97
N SER A 92 -2.13 -0.90 -8.84
CA SER A 92 -2.45 -0.82 -10.27
C SER A 92 -3.96 -0.75 -10.51
N ALA A 93 -4.76 -1.55 -9.80
CA ALA A 93 -6.21 -1.54 -9.91
C ALA A 93 -6.83 -0.20 -9.49
N HIS A 94 -6.33 0.40 -8.39
CA HIS A 94 -6.78 1.72 -7.95
C HIS A 94 -6.40 2.82 -8.93
N ARG A 95 -5.20 2.76 -9.50
CA ARG A 95 -4.74 3.70 -10.54
C ARG A 95 -5.59 3.60 -11.81
N GLN A 96 -5.93 2.40 -12.26
CA GLN A 96 -6.81 2.18 -13.40
C GLN A 96 -8.21 2.78 -13.15
N LYS A 97 -8.84 2.52 -12.03
CA LYS A 97 -10.15 3.10 -11.67
C LYS A 97 -10.12 4.64 -11.70
N SER A 98 -9.10 5.25 -11.13
CA SER A 98 -8.96 6.71 -11.12
C SER A 98 -8.69 7.30 -12.51
N ALA A 99 -8.03 6.56 -13.40
CA ALA A 99 -7.75 6.99 -14.77
C ALA A 99 -8.97 6.82 -15.69
N TYR A 100 -9.74 5.75 -15.53
CA TYR A 100 -10.99 5.52 -16.29
C TYR A 100 -12.05 6.61 -16.05
N PHE A 101 -12.06 7.21 -14.87
CA PHE A 101 -13.03 8.27 -14.58
C PHE A 101 -12.80 9.57 -15.37
N HIS A 102 -11.66 9.71 -16.06
CA HIS A 102 -11.31 10.95 -16.76
C HIS A 102 -10.95 10.82 -18.24
N SER A 103 -10.84 9.62 -18.78
CA SER A 103 -10.52 9.44 -20.20
C SER A 103 -10.95 8.06 -20.69
N SER A 104 -11.80 8.06 -21.71
CA SER A 104 -12.27 6.86 -22.40
C SER A 104 -11.19 6.11 -23.23
N THR A 105 -9.91 6.42 -23.04
CA THR A 105 -8.84 5.88 -23.91
C THR A 105 -7.54 5.56 -23.16
N LEU A 106 -7.64 4.83 -22.06
CA LEU A 106 -6.44 4.30 -21.39
C LEU A 106 -6.26 2.81 -21.70
N HIS A 107 -5.26 2.50 -22.50
CA HIS A 107 -4.87 1.13 -22.80
C HIS A 107 -3.83 0.66 -21.76
N SER A 108 -4.23 -0.27 -20.92
CA SER A 108 -3.32 -0.95 -19.98
C SER A 108 -2.76 -2.21 -20.63
N GLN A 109 -1.49 -2.24 -20.95
CA GLN A 109 -0.81 -3.46 -21.35
C GLN A 109 -0.18 -4.14 -20.12
N LYS A 110 -0.63 -5.35 -19.82
CA LYS A 110 0.03 -6.25 -18.85
C LYS A 110 1.27 -6.85 -19.49
N LEU A 111 2.45 -6.42 -19.09
CA LEU A 111 3.68 -7.16 -19.40
C LEU A 111 3.92 -8.18 -18.27
N LYS A 112 3.86 -9.49 -18.62
CA LYS A 112 4.37 -10.56 -17.76
C LYS A 112 5.88 -10.56 -17.89
N VAL A 113 6.57 -10.12 -16.84
CA VAL A 113 8.01 -10.41 -16.70
C VAL A 113 8.12 -11.79 -16.09
N LYS A 114 8.75 -12.70 -16.81
CA LYS A 114 9.10 -14.05 -16.32
C LYS A 114 10.27 -13.96 -15.33
#